data_3616f9609860041d7c49b99b5eb9584f
#
_entry.id   3616f9609860041d7c49b99b5eb9584f
#
_cell.length_a   1.000
_cell.length_b   1.000
_cell.length_c   1.000
_cell.angle_alpha   90.00
_cell.angle_beta   90.00
_cell.angle_gamma   90.00
#
_symmetry.space_group_name_H-M   'P 1'
#
loop_
_entity.id
_entity.type
_entity.pdbx_description
1 polymer ?
#
loop_
_entity_poly.entity_id
_entity_poly.type
_entity_poly.pdbx_seq_one_letter_code
_entity_poly.pdbx_strand_id
1 'polypeptide(L)' 'MRVSELIQKLNSLQETNGDCQVMVDDLYGNSVNYDSTLGCINIKSY' A
#
# COMPACT_ATOMS: atom_id res chain seq x y z
N MET A 1 -8.57 -8.21 -3.68
CA MET A 1 -8.37 -6.87 -4.27
C MET A 1 -8.05 -6.99 -5.74
N ARG A 2 -8.65 -6.15 -6.56
CA ARG A 2 -8.37 -6.13 -8.00
C ARG A 2 -7.20 -5.22 -8.32
N VAL A 3 -6.57 -5.44 -9.47
CA VAL A 3 -5.43 -4.62 -9.91
C VAL A 3 -5.81 -3.14 -9.95
N SER A 4 -6.98 -2.81 -10.48
CA SER A 4 -7.45 -1.43 -10.57
C SER A 4 -7.58 -0.78 -9.20
N GLU A 5 -8.04 -1.53 -8.21
CA GLU A 5 -8.16 -1.04 -6.83
C GLU A 5 -6.78 -0.76 -6.23
N LEU A 6 -5.85 -1.67 -6.44
CA LEU A 6 -4.49 -1.52 -5.94
C LEU A 6 -3.80 -0.30 -6.58
N ILE A 7 -3.95 -0.11 -7.88
CA ILE A 7 -3.38 1.03 -8.58
C ILE A 7 -3.92 2.34 -8.01
N GLN A 8 -5.23 2.43 -7.80
CA GLN A 8 -5.85 3.63 -7.25
C GLN A 8 -5.34 3.93 -5.84
N LYS A 9 -5.25 2.91 -4.99
CA LYS A 9 -4.76 3.08 -3.62
C LYS A 9 -3.30 3.52 -3.61
N LEU A 10 -2.47 2.90 -4.43
CA LEU A 10 -1.05 3.26 -4.50
C LEU A 10 -0.85 4.67 -5.04
N ASN A 11 -1.63 5.08 -6.05
CA ASN A 11 -1.57 6.44 -6.57
C ASN A 11 -1.93 7.47 -5.50
N SER A 12 -3.00 7.23 -4.74
CA SER A 12 -3.43 8.12 -3.67
C SER A 12 -2.36 8.24 -2.59
N LEU A 13 -1.78 7.11 -2.20
CA LEU A 13 -0.75 7.09 -1.17
C LEU A 13 0.54 7.75 -1.65
N GLN A 14 0.87 7.58 -2.91
CA GLN A 14 2.04 8.24 -3.50
C GLN A 14 1.88 9.77 -3.51
N GLU A 15 0.69 10.26 -3.85
CA GLU A 15 0.42 11.70 -3.85
C GLU A 15 0.51 12.29 -2.44
N THR A 16 0.06 11.55 -1.43
CA THR A 16 0.05 12.01 -0.04
C THR A 16 1.41 11.87 0.63
N ASN A 17 2.12 10.77 0.39
CA ASN A 17 3.31 10.40 1.14
C ASN A 17 4.60 10.39 0.32
N GLY A 18 4.50 10.60 -0.98
CA GLY A 18 5.65 10.53 -1.89
C GLY A 18 5.90 9.12 -2.38
N ASP A 19 7.00 8.93 -3.10
CA ASP A 19 7.35 7.66 -3.73
C ASP A 19 8.05 6.76 -2.71
N CYS A 20 7.26 5.99 -1.94
CA CYS A 20 7.73 5.16 -0.85
C CYS A 20 7.98 3.72 -1.28
N GLN A 21 8.76 3.01 -0.47
CA GLN A 21 8.91 1.56 -0.64
C GLN A 21 7.60 0.84 -0.32
N VAL A 22 7.40 -0.33 -0.92
CA VAL A 22 6.23 -1.16 -0.67
C VAL A 22 6.68 -2.45 0.02
N MET A 23 6.04 -2.78 1.15
CA MET A 23 6.22 -4.04 1.84
C MET A 23 4.97 -4.90 1.66
N VAL A 24 5.15 -6.16 1.29
CA VAL A 24 4.05 -7.11 1.11
C VAL A 24 4.17 -8.16 2.21
N ASP A 25 3.25 -8.10 3.17
CA ASP A 25 3.24 -9.02 4.31
C ASP A 25 2.39 -10.26 4.05
N ASP A 26 1.54 -10.24 3.03
CA ASP A 26 0.62 -11.33 2.78
C ASP A 26 0.36 -11.48 1.27
N LEU A 27 0.22 -12.74 0.83
CA LEU A 27 -0.03 -13.06 -0.58
C LEU A 27 -1.41 -12.61 -1.07
N TYR A 28 -2.35 -12.45 -0.14
CA TYR A 28 -3.75 -12.11 -0.47
C TYR A 28 -4.10 -10.69 -0.02
N GLY A 29 -3.24 -9.74 -0.28
CA GLY A 29 -3.41 -8.37 0.19
C GLY A 29 -4.82 -7.80 0.00
N ASN A 30 -5.47 -7.46 1.10
CA ASN A 30 -6.79 -6.81 1.12
C ASN A 30 -6.72 -5.37 1.65
N SER A 31 -5.62 -5.03 2.28
CA SER A 31 -5.44 -3.75 2.93
C SER A 31 -4.12 -3.13 2.49
N VAL A 32 -4.19 -1.90 2.02
CA VAL A 32 -3.02 -1.14 1.57
C VAL A 32 -2.98 0.15 2.36
N ASN A 33 -1.98 0.31 3.21
CA ASN A 33 -1.89 1.47 4.10
C ASN A 33 -0.46 1.98 4.19
N TYR A 34 -0.33 3.26 4.51
CA TYR A 34 0.95 3.87 4.79
C TYR A 34 1.34 3.63 6.25
N ASP A 35 2.56 3.15 6.47
CA ASP A 35 3.11 2.96 7.80
C ASP A 35 4.09 4.10 8.09
N SER A 36 3.67 5.05 8.94
CA SER A 36 4.49 6.20 9.27
C SER A 36 5.71 5.85 10.12
N THR A 37 5.66 4.72 10.82
CA THR A 37 6.78 4.26 11.64
C THR A 37 7.94 3.81 10.76
N LEU A 38 7.63 3.07 9.69
CA LEU A 38 8.63 2.54 8.77
C LEU A 38 8.85 3.45 7.55
N GLY A 39 7.93 4.37 7.30
CA GLY A 39 7.99 5.23 6.11
C GLY A 39 7.76 4.47 4.82
N CYS A 40 6.92 3.46 4.84
CA CYS A 40 6.64 2.62 3.67
C CYS A 40 5.16 2.27 3.57
N ILE A 41 4.79 1.72 2.41
CA ILE A 41 3.44 1.22 2.17
C ILE A 41 3.41 -0.25 2.59
N ASN A 42 2.39 -0.65 3.37
CA ASN A 42 2.18 -2.03 3.78
C ASN A 42 0.97 -2.63 3.09
N ILE A 43 1.14 -3.82 2.53
CA ILE A 43 0.04 -4.62 1.96
C ILE A 43 -0.16 -5.84 2.87
N LYS A 44 -1.34 -5.94 3.46
CA LYS A 44 -1.68 -6.98 4.44
C LYS A 44 -2.99 -7.66 4.07
N SER A 45 -3.26 -8.81 4.70
CA SER A 45 -4.50 -9.55 4.47
C SER A 45 -5.67 -9.01 5.29
N TYR A 46 -5.43 -8.16 6.24
CA TYR A 46 -6.49 -7.61 7.14
C TYR A 46 -6.42 -6.11 7.25
#